data_fab913c376ca16e9fe6a4b417fc64445
#
_entry.id   fab913c376ca16e9fe6a4b417fc64445
#
_cell.length_a   1.000
_cell.length_b   1.000
_cell.length_c   1.000
_cell.angle_alpha   90.00
_cell.angle_beta   90.00
_cell.angle_gamma   90.00
#
_symmetry.space_group_name_H-M   'P 1'
#
loop_
_entity.id
_entity.type
_entity.pdbx_description
1 polymer ?
#
loop_
_entity_poly.entity_id
_entity_poly.type
_entity_poly.pdbx_seq_one_letter_code
_entity_poly.pdbx_strand_id
1 'polypeptide(L)'
;MRYIAGACASLIGYIMAKGTISTGRIAENRKARHEYQIEEKIEAGLILQGSEVKSLRSGRASIAESYAGEDNGRLVLFNANIPIYEPARVNHEPKRPRELLVKVRERNRMLGLIRREGMTLVPLAMYFNDRGVAKIQIGLAKGRKKQDKRQADKDRTWSRDKARLLRSRSS
;
A
#
# COMPACT_ATOMS: atom_id res chain seq x y z
N MET A 1 -52.44 -44.91 12.07
CA MET A 1 -52.50 -44.05 13.26
C MET A 1 -51.08 -43.68 13.73
N ARG A 2 -50.91 -42.43 14.01
CA ARG A 2 -49.71 -41.77 14.61
C ARG A 2 -48.52 -41.52 13.70
N TYR A 3 -48.50 -40.30 13.21
CA TYR A 3 -47.39 -39.53 12.69
C TYR A 3 -46.37 -39.32 13.77
N ILE A 4 -45.09 -39.49 13.41
CA ILE A 4 -44.01 -38.93 14.18
C ILE A 4 -43.33 -37.92 13.26
N ALA A 5 -43.60 -36.65 13.51
CA ALA A 5 -42.82 -35.51 13.05
C ALA A 5 -41.53 -35.49 13.90
N GLY A 6 -40.41 -35.37 13.26
CA GLY A 6 -39.16 -35.26 13.99
C GLY A 6 -37.98 -34.82 13.11
N ALA A 7 -37.59 -33.56 13.30
CA ALA A 7 -36.27 -33.03 13.11
C ALA A 7 -35.77 -32.84 11.67
N CYS A 8 -36.27 -31.80 11.04
CA CYS A 8 -35.53 -31.09 10.02
C CYS A 8 -35.18 -29.68 10.58
N ALA A 9 -34.21 -29.62 11.46
CA ALA A 9 -33.78 -28.36 12.07
C ALA A 9 -32.31 -28.40 12.37
N SER A 10 -31.44 -28.30 11.34
CA SER A 10 -30.03 -27.87 11.54
C SER A 10 -29.32 -27.56 10.22
N LEU A 11 -29.97 -26.79 9.38
CA LEU A 11 -29.34 -26.25 8.15
C LEU A 11 -29.45 -24.73 8.12
N ILE A 12 -29.42 -24.12 9.29
CA ILE A 12 -29.37 -22.66 9.41
C ILE A 12 -28.07 -22.32 10.14
N GLY A 13 -27.08 -21.92 9.40
CA GLY A 13 -25.86 -21.47 10.05
C GLY A 13 -24.65 -21.27 9.17
N TYR A 14 -24.80 -21.34 7.85
CA TYR A 14 -23.74 -20.78 7.00
C TYR A 14 -24.00 -19.29 6.81
N ILE A 15 -23.85 -18.55 7.90
CA ILE A 15 -23.71 -17.09 7.82
C ILE A 15 -22.43 -16.87 7.04
N MET A 16 -22.57 -16.57 5.75
CA MET A 16 -21.53 -15.87 5.01
C MET A 16 -21.21 -14.61 5.84
N ALA A 17 -20.11 -14.67 6.57
CA ALA A 17 -19.50 -13.47 7.09
C ALA A 17 -19.29 -12.57 5.87
N LYS A 18 -20.13 -11.56 5.71
CA LYS A 18 -19.90 -10.43 4.81
C LYS A 18 -18.55 -9.91 5.24
N GLY A 19 -17.50 -10.29 4.48
CA GLY A 19 -16.16 -9.80 4.72
C GLY A 19 -16.28 -8.28 4.72
N THR A 20 -16.09 -7.69 5.88
CA THR A 20 -16.04 -6.25 6.05
C THR A 20 -15.06 -5.75 5.02
N ILE A 21 -15.53 -4.97 4.04
CA ILE A 21 -14.67 -4.33 3.06
C ILE A 21 -13.78 -3.43 3.91
N SER A 22 -12.54 -3.83 4.10
CA SER A 22 -11.58 -3.06 4.87
C SER A 22 -11.24 -1.82 4.03
N THR A 23 -12.07 -0.79 4.14
CA THR A 23 -11.78 0.55 3.65
C THR A 23 -10.70 1.12 4.55
N GLY A 24 -9.48 1.16 4.09
CA GLY A 24 -8.41 1.68 4.92
C GLY A 24 -7.02 1.44 4.36
N ARG A 25 -6.07 2.07 5.02
CA ARG A 25 -4.64 1.94 4.69
C ARG A 25 -4.13 0.54 5.07
N ILE A 26 -3.57 -0.17 4.08
CA ILE A 26 -3.04 -1.53 4.23
C ILE A 26 -1.55 -1.47 4.60
N ALA A 27 -0.79 -0.64 3.88
CA ALA A 27 0.64 -0.50 4.08
C ALA A 27 1.08 0.95 3.87
N GLU A 28 2.11 1.38 4.58
CA GLU A 28 2.72 2.71 4.46
C GLU A 28 4.23 2.63 4.43
N ASN A 29 4.85 3.34 3.50
CA ASN A 29 6.29 3.51 3.44
C ASN A 29 6.71 4.78 4.19
N ARG A 30 6.99 4.64 5.48
CA ARG A 30 7.45 5.76 6.31
C ARG A 30 8.86 6.22 5.97
N LYS A 31 9.72 5.29 5.48
CA LYS A 31 11.10 5.61 5.08
C LYS A 31 11.14 6.52 3.86
N ALA A 32 10.20 6.36 2.93
CA ALA A 32 10.14 7.17 1.72
C ALA A 32 10.13 8.68 2.01
N ARG A 33 9.37 9.11 3.01
CA ARG A 33 9.31 10.54 3.38
C ARG A 33 10.58 11.07 4.03
N HIS A 34 11.37 10.18 4.61
CA HIS A 34 12.66 10.54 5.20
C HIS A 34 13.77 10.59 4.14
N GLU A 35 13.80 9.63 3.23
CA GLU A 35 14.87 9.45 2.26
C GLU A 35 14.71 10.32 1.01
N TYR A 36 13.47 10.67 0.67
CA TYR A 36 13.14 11.38 -0.56
C TYR A 36 12.40 12.68 -0.28
N GLN A 37 12.63 13.66 -1.12
CA GLN A 37 11.80 14.85 -1.23
C GLN A 37 10.69 14.54 -2.23
N ILE A 38 9.45 14.48 -1.74
CA ILE A 38 8.28 14.17 -2.57
C ILE A 38 7.77 15.48 -3.16
N GLU A 39 7.80 15.59 -4.48
CA GLU A 39 7.33 16.76 -5.21
C GLU A 39 5.84 16.62 -5.55
N GLU A 40 5.43 15.44 -5.99
CA GLU A 40 4.05 15.19 -6.40
C GLU A 40 3.59 13.81 -5.92
N LYS A 41 2.28 13.67 -5.69
CA LYS A 41 1.63 12.42 -5.32
C LYS A 41 0.58 12.07 -6.35
N ILE A 42 0.61 10.85 -6.83
CA ILE A 42 -0.29 10.33 -7.84
C ILE A 42 -0.94 9.05 -7.31
N GLU A 43 -2.22 8.88 -7.59
CA GLU A 43 -2.93 7.65 -7.29
C GLU A 43 -2.92 6.72 -8.50
N ALA A 44 -2.55 5.47 -8.28
CA ALA A 44 -2.58 4.41 -9.29
C ALA A 44 -3.45 3.24 -8.84
N GLY A 45 -4.08 2.55 -9.78
CA GLY A 45 -4.65 1.23 -9.56
C GLY A 45 -3.57 0.16 -9.63
N LEU A 46 -3.89 -1.05 -9.15
CA LEU A 46 -3.00 -2.20 -9.16
C LEU A 46 -3.68 -3.37 -9.88
N ILE A 47 -2.98 -4.02 -10.80
CA ILE A 47 -3.41 -5.29 -11.37
C ILE A 47 -2.97 -6.41 -10.43
N LEU A 48 -3.93 -7.00 -9.73
CA LEU A 48 -3.73 -8.01 -8.70
C LEU A 48 -4.40 -9.33 -9.05
N GLN A 49 -3.84 -10.42 -8.55
CA GLN A 49 -4.47 -11.74 -8.56
C GLN A 49 -5.45 -11.89 -7.40
N GLY A 50 -6.41 -12.80 -7.52
CA GLY A 50 -7.43 -13.01 -6.50
C GLY A 50 -6.87 -13.39 -5.12
N SER A 51 -5.78 -14.18 -5.07
CA SER A 51 -5.07 -14.52 -3.84
C SER A 51 -4.39 -13.31 -3.19
N GLU A 52 -3.84 -12.38 -3.99
CA GLU A 52 -3.26 -11.12 -3.50
C GLU A 52 -4.32 -10.22 -2.87
N VAL A 53 -5.47 -10.06 -3.53
CA VAL A 53 -6.57 -9.25 -2.99
C VAL A 53 -7.06 -9.78 -1.65
N LYS A 54 -7.14 -11.12 -1.50
CA LYS A 54 -7.51 -11.76 -0.24
C LYS A 54 -6.45 -11.52 0.85
N SER A 55 -5.17 -11.63 0.51
CA SER A 55 -4.06 -11.33 1.43
C SER A 55 -4.06 -9.86 1.85
N LEU A 56 -4.29 -8.93 0.92
CA LEU A 56 -4.39 -7.50 1.21
C LEU A 56 -5.57 -7.16 2.13
N ARG A 57 -6.70 -7.83 1.97
CA ARG A 57 -7.86 -7.67 2.88
C ARG A 57 -7.57 -8.12 4.31
N SER A 58 -6.63 -9.04 4.48
CA SER A 58 -6.11 -9.42 5.80
C SER A 58 -5.10 -8.42 6.38
N GLY A 59 -4.86 -7.29 5.70
CA GLY A 59 -3.93 -6.25 6.14
C GLY A 59 -2.45 -6.62 6.01
N ARG A 60 -2.12 -7.67 5.27
CA ARG A 60 -0.76 -8.18 5.12
C ARG A 60 -0.13 -7.64 3.84
N ALA A 61 0.68 -6.62 3.94
CA ALA A 61 1.54 -6.16 2.84
C ALA A 61 2.70 -5.31 3.37
N SER A 62 3.80 -5.28 2.64
CA SER A 62 4.92 -4.38 2.87
C SER A 62 5.38 -3.74 1.57
N ILE A 63 5.45 -2.40 1.60
CA ILE A 63 5.93 -1.59 0.48
C ILE A 63 7.21 -0.82 0.84
N ALA A 64 7.86 -1.16 1.96
CA ALA A 64 9.00 -0.40 2.48
C ALA A 64 10.22 -0.44 1.54
N GLU A 65 10.41 -1.56 0.85
CA GLU A 65 11.54 -1.78 -0.06
C GLU A 65 11.12 -1.78 -1.54
N SER A 66 9.87 -1.41 -1.80
CA SER A 66 9.35 -1.39 -3.15
C SER A 66 9.65 -0.06 -3.85
N TYR A 67 9.74 -0.13 -5.16
CA TYR A 67 9.88 1.04 -6.03
C TYR A 67 9.01 0.86 -7.28
N ALA A 68 8.66 1.95 -7.92
CA ALA A 68 7.97 1.91 -9.20
C ALA A 68 8.94 2.30 -10.32
N GLY A 69 8.84 1.61 -11.42
CA GLY A 69 9.69 1.81 -12.59
C GLY A 69 8.95 1.59 -13.90
N GLU A 70 9.65 1.82 -14.99
CA GLU A 70 9.17 1.53 -16.35
C GLU A 70 9.59 0.13 -16.75
N ASP A 71 8.63 -0.62 -17.27
CA ASP A 71 8.87 -1.89 -17.97
C ASP A 71 8.00 -1.94 -19.21
N ASN A 72 8.63 -2.06 -20.40
CA ASN A 72 7.96 -2.11 -21.69
C ASN A 72 6.91 -1.00 -21.91
N GLY A 73 7.22 0.23 -21.50
CA GLY A 73 6.32 1.40 -21.61
C GLY A 73 5.17 1.42 -20.62
N ARG A 74 5.15 0.51 -19.65
CA ARG A 74 4.18 0.46 -18.55
C ARG A 74 4.85 0.83 -17.24
N LEU A 75 4.06 1.35 -16.31
CA LEU A 75 4.53 1.53 -14.95
C LEU A 75 4.29 0.25 -14.15
N VAL A 76 5.32 -0.22 -13.50
CA VAL A 76 5.32 -1.47 -12.74
C VAL A 76 5.84 -1.22 -11.33
N LEU A 77 5.19 -1.81 -10.34
CA LEU A 77 5.62 -1.85 -8.96
C LEU A 77 6.48 -3.08 -8.74
N PHE A 78 7.74 -2.87 -8.37
CA PHE A 78 8.71 -3.91 -8.08
C PHE A 78 8.90 -4.09 -6.57
N ASN A 79 9.22 -5.31 -6.17
CA ASN A 79 9.61 -5.68 -4.81
C ASN A 79 8.58 -5.34 -3.70
N ALA A 80 7.32 -5.16 -4.06
CA ALA A 80 6.26 -5.04 -3.06
C ALA A 80 5.91 -6.44 -2.54
N ASN A 81 6.04 -6.66 -1.25
CA ASN A 81 5.78 -7.96 -0.62
C ASN A 81 4.30 -8.07 -0.22
N ILE A 82 3.59 -8.97 -0.87
CA ILE A 82 2.24 -9.40 -0.49
C ILE A 82 2.35 -10.89 -0.14
N PRO A 83 2.23 -11.27 1.14
CA PRO A 83 2.33 -12.66 1.56
C PRO A 83 1.28 -13.56 0.91
N ILE A 84 1.59 -14.83 0.79
CA ILE A 84 0.66 -15.85 0.30
C ILE A 84 -0.61 -15.87 1.15
N TYR A 85 -1.72 -16.22 0.53
CA TYR A 85 -2.98 -16.46 1.22
C TYR A 85 -3.13 -17.96 1.44
N GLU A 86 -2.81 -18.44 2.63
CA GLU A 86 -2.74 -19.88 2.97
C GLU A 86 -3.98 -20.68 2.57
N PRO A 87 -5.23 -20.17 2.70
CA PRO A 87 -6.41 -20.93 2.30
C PRO A 87 -6.59 -21.06 0.77
N ALA A 88 -5.75 -20.44 -0.04
CA ALA A 88 -5.83 -20.55 -1.50
C ALA A 88 -5.09 -21.80 -2.00
N ARG A 89 -5.74 -22.58 -2.87
CA ARG A 89 -5.10 -23.75 -3.52
C ARG A 89 -3.95 -23.33 -4.44
N VAL A 90 -4.10 -22.19 -5.12
CA VAL A 90 -3.08 -21.60 -6.00
C VAL A 90 -2.73 -20.23 -5.46
N ASN A 91 -1.46 -20.02 -5.15
CA ASN A 91 -0.96 -18.77 -4.62
C ASN A 91 -0.06 -18.04 -5.65
N HIS A 92 0.09 -16.76 -5.42
CA HIS A 92 0.97 -15.88 -6.16
C HIS A 92 2.39 -15.89 -5.56
N GLU A 93 3.36 -15.46 -6.35
CA GLU A 93 4.69 -15.13 -5.84
C GLU A 93 4.64 -13.83 -5.03
N PRO A 94 5.13 -13.79 -3.76
CA PRO A 94 4.99 -12.63 -2.89
C PRO A 94 5.58 -11.33 -3.43
N LYS A 95 6.71 -11.39 -4.15
CA LYS A 95 7.44 -10.22 -4.65
C LYS A 95 7.32 -10.00 -6.16
N ARG A 96 6.38 -10.67 -6.83
CA ARG A 96 6.21 -10.51 -8.27
C ARG A 96 6.03 -9.03 -8.68
N PRO A 97 6.45 -8.63 -9.87
CA PRO A 97 6.15 -7.30 -10.41
C PRO A 97 4.64 -7.15 -10.66
N ARG A 98 4.10 -5.95 -10.38
CA ARG A 98 2.67 -5.64 -10.49
C ARG A 98 2.47 -4.41 -11.34
N GLU A 99 1.67 -4.53 -12.39
CA GLU A 99 1.38 -3.40 -13.27
C GLU A 99 0.52 -2.35 -12.56
N LEU A 100 0.85 -1.09 -12.77
CA LEU A 100 0.19 0.08 -12.22
C LEU A 100 -0.72 0.72 -13.26
N LEU A 101 -1.97 0.90 -12.90
CA LEU A 101 -2.97 1.53 -13.77
C LEU A 101 -3.04 3.03 -13.47
N VAL A 102 -2.56 3.81 -14.42
CA VAL A 102 -2.60 5.29 -14.40
C VAL A 102 -3.11 5.82 -15.73
N LYS A 103 -3.57 7.05 -15.76
CA LYS A 103 -3.94 7.70 -17.02
C LYS A 103 -2.72 7.85 -17.92
N VAL A 104 -2.91 7.65 -19.22
CA VAL A 104 -1.82 7.71 -20.21
C VAL A 104 -1.03 9.03 -20.14
N ARG A 105 -1.72 10.15 -19.95
CA ARG A 105 -1.08 11.47 -19.81
C ARG A 105 -0.17 11.54 -18.57
N GLU A 106 -0.65 11.05 -17.42
CA GLU A 106 0.11 11.02 -16.17
C GLU A 106 1.32 10.10 -16.29
N ARG A 107 1.13 8.90 -16.87
CA ARG A 107 2.21 7.96 -17.14
C ARG A 107 3.31 8.60 -17.98
N ASN A 108 2.96 9.16 -19.14
CA ASN A 108 3.93 9.74 -20.07
C ASN A 108 4.66 10.93 -19.43
N ARG A 109 3.98 11.74 -18.63
CA ARG A 109 4.58 12.84 -17.87
C ARG A 109 5.60 12.32 -16.85
N MET A 110 5.23 11.30 -16.06
CA MET A 110 6.13 10.71 -15.06
C MET A 110 7.36 10.10 -15.70
N LEU A 111 7.19 9.32 -16.78
CA LEU A 111 8.32 8.74 -17.51
C LEU A 111 9.24 9.82 -18.09
N GLY A 112 8.67 10.92 -18.57
CA GLY A 112 9.45 12.07 -19.05
C GLY A 112 10.27 12.72 -17.94
N LEU A 113 9.73 12.88 -16.74
CA LEU A 113 10.43 13.47 -15.59
C LEU A 113 11.53 12.52 -15.05
N ILE A 114 11.26 11.23 -15.00
CA ILE A 114 12.27 10.23 -14.63
C ILE A 114 13.48 10.32 -15.55
N ARG A 115 13.24 10.35 -16.89
CA ARG A 115 14.32 10.36 -17.87
C ARG A 115 15.10 11.68 -17.93
N ARG A 116 14.40 12.82 -17.77
CA ARG A 116 15.02 14.17 -17.91
C ARG A 116 15.64 14.66 -16.61
N GLU A 117 15.02 14.41 -15.47
CA GLU A 117 15.39 15.01 -14.19
C GLU A 117 15.95 13.99 -13.20
N GLY A 118 16.06 12.72 -13.59
CA GLY A 118 16.55 11.66 -12.72
C GLY A 118 15.66 11.43 -11.48
N MET A 119 14.38 11.74 -11.58
CA MET A 119 13.43 11.49 -10.50
C MET A 119 13.14 10.01 -10.32
N THR A 120 12.67 9.64 -9.16
CA THR A 120 12.31 8.27 -8.80
C THR A 120 10.86 8.21 -8.39
N LEU A 121 10.18 7.12 -8.74
CA LEU A 121 8.82 6.84 -8.27
C LEU A 121 8.87 5.94 -7.05
N VAL A 122 8.40 6.47 -5.92
CA VAL A 122 8.43 5.76 -4.64
C VAL A 122 7.01 5.52 -4.16
N PRO A 123 6.60 4.29 -3.88
CA PRO A 123 5.31 4.01 -3.29
C PRO A 123 5.24 4.53 -1.85
N LEU A 124 4.16 5.24 -1.53
CA LEU A 124 3.95 5.92 -0.24
C LEU A 124 2.96 5.17 0.65
N ALA A 125 1.84 4.77 0.08
CA ALA A 125 0.79 4.08 0.79
C ALA A 125 -0.02 3.18 -0.14
N MET A 126 -0.47 2.04 0.36
CA MET A 126 -1.40 1.13 -0.30
C MET A 126 -2.68 1.06 0.53
N TYR A 127 -3.83 1.12 -0.11
CA TYR A 127 -5.13 1.17 0.56
C TYR A 127 -6.25 0.65 -0.35
N PHE A 128 -7.40 0.36 0.25
CA PHE A 128 -8.63 0.14 -0.50
C PHE A 128 -9.45 1.43 -0.51
N ASN A 129 -9.98 1.77 -1.69
CA ASN A 129 -10.96 2.85 -1.80
C ASN A 129 -12.35 2.38 -1.30
N ASP A 130 -13.31 3.30 -1.24
CA ASP A 130 -14.68 3.02 -0.76
C ASP A 130 -15.42 1.94 -1.58
N ARG A 131 -14.98 1.71 -2.82
CA ARG A 131 -15.48 0.65 -3.69
C ARG A 131 -14.80 -0.70 -3.49
N GLY A 132 -13.83 -0.80 -2.57
CA GLY A 132 -13.06 -2.02 -2.32
C GLY A 132 -12.02 -2.33 -3.38
N VAL A 133 -11.61 -1.34 -4.19
CA VAL A 133 -10.55 -1.48 -5.20
C VAL A 133 -9.21 -1.10 -4.57
N ALA A 134 -8.21 -1.96 -4.76
CA ALA A 134 -6.85 -1.69 -4.28
C ALA A 134 -6.21 -0.54 -5.07
N LYS A 135 -5.73 0.43 -4.33
CA LYS A 135 -5.06 1.63 -4.83
C LYS A 135 -3.70 1.79 -4.17
N ILE A 136 -2.79 2.42 -4.88
CA ILE A 136 -1.48 2.80 -4.37
C ILE A 136 -1.22 4.26 -4.64
N GLN A 137 -0.74 4.96 -3.63
CA GLN A 137 -0.25 6.32 -3.76
C GLN A 137 1.25 6.28 -4.05
N ILE A 138 1.65 6.85 -5.18
CA ILE A 138 3.04 6.93 -5.63
C ILE A 138 3.49 8.38 -5.53
N GLY A 139 4.67 8.60 -4.96
CA GLY A 139 5.34 9.89 -4.94
C GLY A 139 6.36 9.99 -6.06
N LEU A 140 6.27 11.05 -6.86
CA LEU A 140 7.36 11.50 -7.70
C LEU A 140 8.36 12.20 -6.79
N ALA A 141 9.59 11.70 -6.73
CA ALA A 141 10.50 12.06 -5.67
C ALA A 141 11.94 12.23 -6.15
N LYS A 142 12.65 13.13 -5.51
CA LYS A 142 14.09 13.35 -5.69
C LYS A 142 14.84 12.86 -4.44
N GLY A 143 15.92 12.13 -4.63
CA GLY A 143 16.74 11.66 -3.51
C GLY A 143 17.30 12.83 -2.70
N ARG A 144 17.12 12.82 -1.38
CA ARG A 144 17.72 13.84 -0.50
C ARG A 144 19.21 13.61 -0.36
N LYS A 145 20.00 14.70 -0.36
CA LYS A 145 21.41 14.66 -0.04
C LYS A 145 21.62 14.24 1.43
N LYS A 146 22.79 13.65 1.73
CA LYS A 146 23.11 13.17 3.10
C LYS A 146 23.05 14.27 4.15
N GLN A 147 23.38 15.51 3.79
CA GLN A 147 23.31 16.68 4.67
C GLN A 147 21.86 17.02 5.02
N ASP A 148 20.95 17.02 4.02
CA ASP A 148 19.53 17.32 4.22
C ASP A 148 18.85 16.28 5.11
N LYS A 149 19.25 15.00 4.99
CA LYS A 149 18.77 13.92 5.88
C LYS A 149 19.16 14.16 7.33
N ARG A 150 20.41 14.54 7.58
CA ARG A 150 20.92 14.84 8.93
C ARG A 150 20.22 16.04 9.56
N GLN A 151 19.94 17.08 8.76
CA GLN A 151 19.22 18.25 9.25
C GLN A 151 17.78 17.89 9.62
N ALA A 152 17.06 17.16 8.76
CA ALA A 152 15.70 16.71 9.03
C ALA A 152 15.59 15.83 10.31
N ASP A 153 16.61 15.01 10.57
CA ASP A 153 16.65 14.20 11.79
C ASP A 153 16.86 15.06 13.04
N LYS A 154 17.76 16.06 12.98
CA LYS A 154 17.95 17.02 14.09
C LYS A 154 16.67 17.78 14.40
N ASP A 155 15.99 18.30 13.37
CA ASP A 155 14.74 19.06 13.53
C ASP A 155 13.63 18.19 14.13
N ARG A 156 13.54 16.93 13.72
CA ARG A 156 12.57 15.96 14.27
C ARG A 156 12.87 15.64 15.73
N THR A 157 14.13 15.42 16.09
CA THR A 157 14.54 15.15 17.48
C THR A 157 14.24 16.36 18.35
N TRP A 158 14.65 17.55 17.90
CA TRP A 158 14.37 18.80 18.64
C TRP A 158 12.88 19.06 18.84
N SER A 159 12.05 18.81 17.84
CA SER A 159 10.59 18.95 17.95
C SER A 159 9.99 17.98 18.98
N ARG A 160 10.50 16.74 19.03
CA ARG A 160 10.06 15.76 20.05
C ARG A 160 10.45 16.18 21.46
N ASP A 161 11.68 16.63 21.63
CA ASP A 161 12.20 17.06 22.94
C ASP A 161 11.48 18.30 23.43
N LYS A 162 11.23 19.28 22.54
CA LYS A 162 10.41 20.44 22.84
C LYS A 162 8.99 20.05 23.28
N ALA A 163 8.34 19.13 22.56
CA ALA A 163 7.00 18.65 22.91
C ALA A 163 6.98 17.93 24.27
N ARG A 164 8.05 17.17 24.61
CA ARG A 164 8.19 16.50 25.91
C ARG A 164 8.32 17.53 27.05
N LEU A 165 9.16 18.55 26.88
CA LEU A 165 9.37 19.61 27.85
C LEU A 165 8.09 20.43 28.09
N LEU A 166 7.32 20.71 27.04
CA LEU A 166 6.06 21.43 27.19
C LEU A 166 5.02 20.61 27.96
N ARG A 167 4.95 19.31 27.79
CA ARG A 167 4.05 18.42 28.53
C ARG A 167 4.43 18.35 30.03
N SER A 168 5.72 18.27 30.33
CA SER A 168 6.20 18.21 31.72
C SER A 168 5.99 19.51 32.50
N ARG A 169 5.78 20.66 31.82
CA ARG A 169 5.46 21.94 32.43
C ARG A 169 3.97 22.16 32.67
N SER A 170 3.11 21.39 32.03
CA SER A 170 1.65 21.48 32.15
C SER A 170 1.04 20.44 33.10
N SER A 171 1.86 19.64 33.72
CA SER A 171 1.50 18.72 34.83
C SER A 171 2.02 19.24 36.16
#